data_3fb292532e47cf16f0a9fb8a2d2d1636
#
_entry.id   3fb292532e47cf16f0a9fb8a2d2d1636
#
_cell.length_a   1.000
_cell.length_b   1.000
_cell.length_c   1.000
_cell.angle_alpha   90.00
_cell.angle_beta   90.00
_cell.angle_gamma   90.00
#
_symmetry.space_group_name_H-M   'P 1'
#
loop_
_entity.id
_entity.type
_entity.pdbx_description
1 polymer ?
#
loop_
_entity_poly.entity_id
_entity_poly.type
_entity_poly.pdbx_seq_one_letter_code
_entity_poly.pdbx_strand_id
1 'polypeptide(L)'
;MKKLLIILAIFTLGSIYSQEKLKLKGLTKKEIKALKRQQKEQDRITKYANMGLNQWGIDEKAQTWYLALKFHLPSSRQAGGIPILRQYQSFTEESSRIHPLWIIDGQQFNSPPNDVLALSPLIRKVRVLVSAAEVNRWGKQARAGVIVLETAR
;
A
#
# COMPACT_ATOMS: atom_id res chain seq x y z
N MET A 1 27.89 36.15 -2.77
CA MET A 1 27.92 34.75 -2.32
C MET A 1 26.68 33.94 -2.71
N LYS A 2 25.44 34.44 -2.51
CA LYS A 2 24.18 33.68 -2.86
C LYS A 2 24.09 33.33 -4.36
N LYS A 3 24.53 34.20 -5.28
CA LYS A 3 24.48 33.93 -6.74
C LYS A 3 25.43 32.83 -7.17
N LEU A 4 26.58 32.68 -6.54
CA LEU A 4 27.56 31.64 -6.83
C LEU A 4 27.03 30.23 -6.42
N LEU A 5 26.33 30.14 -5.30
CA LEU A 5 25.70 28.90 -4.82
C LEU A 5 24.60 28.39 -5.76
N ILE A 6 23.82 29.31 -6.35
CA ILE A 6 22.75 28.96 -7.30
C ILE A 6 23.34 28.40 -8.61
N ILE A 7 24.43 28.99 -9.08
CA ILE A 7 25.15 28.52 -10.29
C ILE A 7 25.73 27.13 -10.07
N LEU A 8 26.32 26.89 -8.89
CA LEU A 8 26.87 25.58 -8.53
C LEU A 8 25.79 24.50 -8.46
N ALA A 9 24.59 24.82 -7.89
CA ALA A 9 23.46 23.92 -7.82
C ALA A 9 22.89 23.56 -9.20
N ILE A 10 22.87 24.52 -10.14
CA ILE A 10 22.41 24.28 -11.52
C ILE A 10 23.41 23.38 -12.27
N PHE A 11 24.72 23.55 -12.04
CA PHE A 11 25.77 22.73 -12.67
C PHE A 11 25.73 21.27 -12.16
N THR A 12 25.47 21.03 -10.87
CA THR A 12 25.33 19.67 -10.31
C THR A 12 24.08 18.97 -10.82
N LEU A 13 22.94 19.67 -10.93
CA LEU A 13 21.72 19.12 -11.50
C LEU A 13 21.88 18.79 -12.99
N GLY A 14 22.56 19.63 -13.77
CA GLY A 14 22.87 19.40 -15.17
C GLY A 14 23.76 18.17 -15.41
N SER A 15 24.75 17.93 -14.54
CA SER A 15 25.63 16.77 -14.65
C SER A 15 24.93 15.46 -14.31
N ILE A 16 23.99 15.45 -13.34
CA ILE A 16 23.17 14.29 -13.01
C ILE A 16 22.25 13.92 -14.18
N TYR A 17 21.59 14.89 -14.78
CA TYR A 17 20.74 14.68 -15.97
C TYR A 17 21.52 14.18 -17.19
N SER A 18 22.74 14.64 -17.38
CA SER A 18 23.62 14.19 -18.46
C SER A 18 24.11 12.77 -18.27
N GLN A 19 24.45 12.38 -17.04
CA GLN A 19 24.88 11.01 -16.71
C GLN A 19 23.76 9.99 -16.83
N GLU A 20 22.52 10.36 -16.51
CA GLU A 20 21.34 9.50 -16.66
C GLU A 20 21.02 9.21 -18.14
N LYS A 21 21.12 10.23 -19.01
CA LYS A 21 21.00 10.07 -20.47
C LYS A 21 22.12 9.21 -21.09
N LEU A 22 23.33 9.29 -20.55
CA LEU A 22 24.46 8.49 -21.02
C LEU A 22 24.35 7.02 -20.65
N LYS A 23 23.81 6.71 -19.46
CA LYS A 23 23.53 5.33 -19.02
C LYS A 23 22.44 4.63 -19.83
N LEU A 24 21.55 5.39 -20.46
CA LEU A 24 20.46 4.83 -21.28
C LEU A 24 20.84 4.65 -22.77
N LYS A 25 21.97 5.22 -23.22
CA LYS A 25 22.49 5.04 -24.58
C LYS A 25 23.09 3.63 -24.70
N GLY A 26 22.44 2.79 -25.49
CA GLY A 26 22.90 1.41 -25.75
C GLY A 26 22.01 0.32 -25.15
N LEU A 27 21.03 0.68 -24.31
CA LEU A 27 20.10 -0.28 -23.73
C LEU A 27 18.89 -0.52 -24.64
N THR A 28 18.43 -1.75 -24.67
CA THR A 28 17.19 -2.13 -25.35
C THR A 28 15.95 -1.52 -24.64
N LYS A 29 14.85 -1.35 -25.38
CA LYS A 29 13.58 -0.89 -24.79
C LYS A 29 13.13 -1.73 -23.58
N LYS A 30 13.45 -3.03 -23.58
CA LYS A 30 13.13 -3.96 -22.49
C LYS A 30 13.94 -3.65 -21.23
N GLU A 31 15.24 -3.39 -21.38
CA GLU A 31 16.14 -3.04 -20.28
C GLU A 31 15.80 -1.67 -19.67
N ILE A 32 15.51 -0.68 -20.51
CA ILE A 32 15.06 0.64 -20.05
C ILE A 32 13.76 0.51 -19.22
N LYS A 33 12.82 -0.32 -19.66
CA LYS A 33 11.58 -0.57 -18.91
C LYS A 33 11.83 -1.28 -17.58
N ALA A 34 12.78 -2.22 -17.54
CA ALA A 34 13.18 -2.91 -16.32
C ALA A 34 13.83 -1.95 -15.32
N LEU A 35 14.77 -1.12 -15.75
CA LEU A 35 15.43 -0.12 -14.91
C LEU A 35 14.43 0.89 -14.33
N LYS A 36 13.51 1.42 -15.16
CA LYS A 36 12.47 2.32 -14.67
C LYS A 36 11.56 1.67 -13.62
N ARG A 37 11.28 0.37 -13.75
CA ARG A 37 10.51 -0.37 -12.74
C ARG A 37 11.29 -0.51 -11.44
N GLN A 38 12.58 -0.85 -11.51
CA GLN A 38 13.45 -0.95 -10.34
C GLN A 38 13.59 0.39 -9.63
N GLN A 39 13.82 1.47 -10.37
CA GLN A 39 13.90 2.81 -9.79
C GLN A 39 12.61 3.21 -9.09
N LYS A 40 11.47 3.03 -9.73
CA LYS A 40 10.15 3.30 -9.13
C LYS A 40 9.92 2.48 -7.84
N GLU A 41 10.39 1.25 -7.81
CA GLU A 41 10.30 0.39 -6.62
C GLU A 41 11.19 0.91 -5.49
N GLN A 42 12.42 1.30 -5.79
CA GLN A 42 13.34 1.90 -4.82
C GLN A 42 12.78 3.22 -4.26
N ASP A 43 12.26 4.09 -5.12
CA ASP A 43 11.62 5.35 -4.71
C ASP A 43 10.45 5.09 -3.76
N ARG A 44 9.66 4.03 -4.04
CA ARG A 44 8.54 3.63 -3.19
C ARG A 44 9.03 3.16 -1.82
N ILE A 45 10.05 2.30 -1.78
CA ILE A 45 10.63 1.79 -0.54
C ILE A 45 11.21 2.93 0.29
N THR A 46 11.97 3.83 -0.33
CA THR A 46 12.53 5.01 0.33
C THR A 46 11.43 5.91 0.90
N LYS A 47 10.36 6.13 0.13
CA LYS A 47 9.20 6.89 0.60
C LYS A 47 8.56 6.26 1.84
N TYR A 48 8.37 4.94 1.85
CA TYR A 48 7.81 4.23 2.99
C TYR A 48 8.73 4.28 4.21
N ALA A 49 10.03 4.08 4.02
CA ALA A 49 11.03 4.19 5.10
C ALA A 49 11.00 5.58 5.75
N ASN A 50 10.92 6.65 4.97
CA ASN A 50 10.82 8.03 5.47
C ASN A 50 9.53 8.28 6.28
N MET A 51 8.49 7.48 6.07
CA MET A 51 7.23 7.51 6.83
C MET A 51 7.22 6.57 8.04
N GLY A 52 8.33 5.86 8.31
CA GLY A 52 8.40 4.87 9.38
C GLY A 52 7.67 3.57 9.09
N LEU A 53 7.38 3.29 7.82
CA LEU A 53 6.72 2.07 7.36
C LEU A 53 7.74 1.05 6.86
N ASN A 54 7.36 -0.22 6.82
CA ASN A 54 8.16 -1.23 6.18
C ASN A 54 8.14 -1.10 4.64
N GLN A 55 8.95 -1.89 3.94
CA GLN A 55 9.03 -1.87 2.47
C GLN A 55 7.71 -2.16 1.74
N TRP A 56 6.74 -2.72 2.44
CA TRP A 56 5.40 -3.04 1.93
C TRP A 56 4.36 -1.96 2.23
N GLY A 57 4.77 -0.87 2.92
CA GLY A 57 3.90 0.25 3.28
C GLY A 57 3.00 -0.04 4.48
N ILE A 58 3.45 -0.88 5.40
CA ILE A 58 2.73 -1.30 6.60
C ILE A 58 3.42 -0.71 7.82
N ASP A 59 2.64 -0.16 8.74
CA ASP A 59 3.12 0.27 10.05
C ASP A 59 3.15 -0.93 11.01
N GLU A 60 4.35 -1.45 11.26
CA GLU A 60 4.57 -2.62 12.15
C GLU A 60 4.37 -2.30 13.64
N LYS A 61 4.34 -1.01 14.01
CA LYS A 61 4.14 -0.54 15.39
C LYS A 61 2.68 -0.17 15.67
N ALA A 62 1.83 -0.27 14.67
CA ALA A 62 0.44 0.10 14.80
C ALA A 62 -0.31 -0.83 15.75
N GLN A 63 -1.13 -0.25 16.62
CA GLN A 63 -1.98 -1.00 17.56
C GLN A 63 -3.31 -1.43 16.95
N THR A 64 -3.66 -0.92 15.77
CA THR A 64 -4.93 -1.22 15.10
C THR A 64 -4.72 -1.52 13.63
N TRP A 65 -5.60 -2.34 13.06
CA TRP A 65 -5.55 -2.67 11.63
C TRP A 65 -5.71 -1.47 10.72
N TYR A 66 -6.52 -0.49 11.13
CA TYR A 66 -6.66 0.75 10.39
C TYR A 66 -5.32 1.48 10.26
N LEU A 67 -4.58 1.63 11.35
CA LEU A 67 -3.28 2.31 11.35
C LEU A 67 -2.23 1.49 10.58
N ALA A 68 -2.18 0.18 10.81
CA ALA A 68 -1.25 -0.72 10.12
C ALA A 68 -1.39 -0.66 8.59
N LEU A 69 -2.62 -0.60 8.09
CA LEU A 69 -2.94 -0.65 6.66
C LEU A 69 -3.27 0.70 6.03
N LYS A 70 -3.14 1.81 6.75
CA LYS A 70 -3.61 3.15 6.36
C LYS A 70 -3.25 3.54 4.91
N PHE A 71 -2.05 3.22 4.46
CA PHE A 71 -1.56 3.58 3.12
C PHE A 71 -2.12 2.71 1.99
N HIS A 72 -2.78 1.62 2.32
CA HIS A 72 -3.45 0.74 1.36
C HIS A 72 -4.96 0.98 1.29
N LEU A 73 -5.50 1.73 2.26
CA LEU A 73 -6.95 1.94 2.36
C LEU A 73 -7.43 3.06 1.44
N PRO A 74 -8.58 2.88 0.75
CA PRO A 74 -9.16 3.90 -0.12
C PRO A 74 -9.81 5.05 0.65
N SER A 75 -10.06 4.87 1.95
CA SER A 75 -10.71 5.87 2.79
C SER A 75 -10.11 5.91 4.20
N SER A 76 -10.28 7.04 4.87
CA SER A 76 -9.85 7.23 6.26
C SER A 76 -10.90 6.83 7.31
N ARG A 77 -11.92 6.05 6.92
CA ARG A 77 -13.00 5.65 7.83
C ARG A 77 -12.63 4.39 8.60
N GLN A 78 -12.97 4.40 9.88
CA GLN A 78 -12.75 3.26 10.78
C GLN A 78 -13.84 3.18 11.86
N ALA A 79 -14.02 1.99 12.41
CA ALA A 79 -14.80 1.73 13.61
C ALA A 79 -14.00 0.79 14.52
N GLY A 80 -13.73 1.23 15.76
CA GLY A 80 -12.95 0.42 16.70
C GLY A 80 -11.56 0.00 16.20
N GLY A 81 -10.90 0.81 15.36
CA GLY A 81 -9.59 0.49 14.78
C GLY A 81 -9.65 -0.46 13.58
N ILE A 82 -10.85 -0.85 13.12
CA ILE A 82 -11.07 -1.68 11.94
C ILE A 82 -11.41 -0.77 10.76
N PRO A 83 -10.78 -0.95 9.57
CA PRO A 83 -11.11 -0.14 8.39
C PRO A 83 -12.55 -0.33 7.92
N ILE A 84 -13.19 0.75 7.50
CA ILE A 84 -14.48 0.73 6.80
C ILE A 84 -14.21 1.05 5.34
N LEU A 85 -14.41 0.06 4.45
CA LEU A 85 -14.11 0.21 3.03
C LEU A 85 -15.29 0.79 2.25
N ARG A 86 -16.51 0.39 2.59
CA ARG A 86 -17.75 0.86 1.95
C ARG A 86 -18.74 1.25 3.03
N GLN A 87 -19.43 2.36 2.82
CA GLN A 87 -20.58 2.70 3.61
C GLN A 87 -21.77 1.96 3.02
N TYR A 88 -22.23 0.94 3.72
CA TYR A 88 -23.47 0.26 3.38
C TYR A 88 -24.61 0.97 4.12
N GLN A 89 -25.45 1.65 3.38
CA GLN A 89 -26.71 2.16 3.91
C GLN A 89 -27.73 1.01 3.84
N SER A 90 -27.80 0.20 4.86
CA SER A 90 -28.91 -0.73 5.07
C SER A 90 -29.86 -0.11 6.09
N PHE A 91 -31.11 0.05 5.72
CA PHE A 91 -32.19 0.46 6.64
C PHE A 91 -32.71 -0.71 7.50
N THR A 92 -32.15 -1.90 7.34
CA THR A 92 -32.48 -3.09 8.12
C THR A 92 -31.31 -3.45 9.05
N GLU A 93 -31.65 -4.08 10.18
CA GLU A 93 -30.79 -4.39 11.35
C GLU A 93 -29.48 -5.18 11.07
N GLU A 94 -29.09 -5.39 9.84
CA GLU A 94 -27.79 -5.98 9.47
C GLU A 94 -26.63 -4.99 9.56
N SER A 95 -26.69 -4.02 10.46
CA SER A 95 -25.60 -3.09 10.78
C SER A 95 -24.32 -3.78 11.29
N SER A 96 -24.37 -5.07 11.60
CA SER A 96 -23.23 -5.88 12.00
C SER A 96 -22.22 -6.17 10.89
N ARG A 97 -22.52 -5.81 9.61
CA ARG A 97 -21.65 -6.08 8.46
C ARG A 97 -21.00 -4.84 7.87
N ILE A 98 -20.60 -3.91 8.71
CA ILE A 98 -19.83 -2.73 8.30
C ILE A 98 -18.36 -3.11 8.02
N HIS A 99 -17.91 -4.21 8.62
CA HIS A 99 -16.53 -4.65 8.54
C HIS A 99 -16.25 -5.46 7.27
N PRO A 100 -15.08 -5.27 6.66
CA PRO A 100 -14.69 -6.01 5.48
C PRO A 100 -14.45 -7.49 5.81
N LEU A 101 -14.59 -8.35 4.79
CA LEU A 101 -14.13 -9.72 4.86
C LEU A 101 -12.59 -9.72 4.81
N TRP A 102 -11.96 -10.50 5.67
CA TRP A 102 -10.50 -10.66 5.72
C TRP A 102 -10.11 -11.98 5.06
N ILE A 103 -9.09 -11.93 4.23
CA ILE A 103 -8.50 -13.11 3.60
C ILE A 103 -7.01 -13.09 3.90
N ILE A 104 -6.55 -14.08 4.62
CA ILE A 104 -5.16 -14.19 5.06
C ILE A 104 -4.62 -15.50 4.49
N ASP A 105 -3.66 -15.42 3.59
CA ASP A 105 -3.06 -16.56 2.90
C ASP A 105 -4.10 -17.51 2.28
N GLY A 106 -5.19 -16.94 1.77
CA GLY A 106 -6.30 -17.67 1.14
C GLY A 106 -7.40 -18.14 2.08
N GLN A 107 -7.21 -18.05 3.40
CA GLN A 107 -8.26 -18.37 4.38
C GLN A 107 -9.15 -17.17 4.65
N GLN A 108 -10.47 -17.40 4.80
CA GLN A 108 -11.48 -16.37 5.02
C GLN A 108 -11.79 -16.19 6.49
N PHE A 109 -11.84 -14.93 6.92
CA PHE A 109 -12.18 -14.55 8.29
C PHE A 109 -13.22 -13.42 8.26
N ASN A 110 -14.30 -13.56 9.01
CA ASN A 110 -15.36 -12.55 9.12
C ASN A 110 -14.97 -11.37 10.03
N SER A 111 -13.94 -11.54 10.85
CA SER A 111 -13.37 -10.52 11.73
C SER A 111 -11.86 -10.41 11.50
N PRO A 112 -11.27 -9.24 11.78
CA PRO A 112 -9.82 -9.10 11.69
C PRO A 112 -9.13 -9.99 12.73
N PRO A 113 -7.90 -10.44 12.47
CA PRO A 113 -7.08 -11.10 13.49
C PRO A 113 -6.89 -10.20 14.72
N ASN A 114 -6.89 -10.78 15.90
CA ASN A 114 -6.78 -10.01 17.15
C ASN A 114 -5.39 -9.41 17.38
N ASP A 115 -4.36 -10.07 16.85
CA ASP A 115 -2.97 -9.67 17.09
C ASP A 115 -2.38 -8.92 15.88
N VAL A 116 -2.55 -7.60 15.88
CA VAL A 116 -2.01 -6.71 14.85
C VAL A 116 -0.49 -6.70 14.88
N LEU A 117 0.11 -6.60 16.07
CA LEU A 117 1.55 -6.45 16.25
C LEU A 117 2.32 -7.71 15.83
N ALA A 118 1.77 -8.89 16.08
CA ALA A 118 2.41 -10.14 15.66
C ALA A 118 2.28 -10.39 14.16
N LEU A 119 1.16 -10.00 13.55
CA LEU A 119 0.89 -10.29 12.15
C LEU A 119 1.44 -9.23 11.18
N SER A 120 1.40 -7.94 11.55
CA SER A 120 1.79 -6.85 10.66
C SER A 120 3.23 -6.97 10.10
N PRO A 121 4.26 -7.41 10.86
CA PRO A 121 5.60 -7.58 10.31
C PRO A 121 5.71 -8.72 9.27
N LEU A 122 4.80 -9.68 9.33
CA LEU A 122 4.80 -10.84 8.43
C LEU A 122 4.14 -10.55 7.08
N ILE A 123 3.32 -9.49 6.99
CA ILE A 123 2.60 -9.17 5.76
C ILE A 123 3.56 -8.70 4.68
N ARG A 124 3.46 -9.31 3.49
CA ARG A 124 4.26 -8.99 2.30
C ARG A 124 3.45 -8.31 1.21
N LYS A 125 2.13 -8.51 1.24
CA LYS A 125 1.26 -7.90 0.24
C LYS A 125 -0.12 -7.63 0.82
N VAL A 126 -0.64 -6.48 0.46
CA VAL A 126 -1.99 -6.05 0.81
C VAL A 126 -2.76 -5.73 -0.46
N ARG A 127 -3.97 -6.25 -0.57
CA ARG A 127 -4.93 -5.86 -1.61
C ARG A 127 -6.25 -5.51 -0.95
N VAL A 128 -6.79 -4.37 -1.30
CA VAL A 128 -8.09 -3.91 -0.82
C VAL A 128 -9.05 -3.90 -2.02
N LEU A 129 -10.09 -4.72 -1.94
CA LEU A 129 -11.08 -4.90 -2.98
C LEU A 129 -12.37 -4.22 -2.56
N VAL A 130 -12.79 -3.23 -3.34
CA VAL A 130 -13.97 -2.41 -3.02
C VAL A 130 -15.02 -2.50 -4.13
N SER A 131 -14.61 -2.75 -5.38
CA SER A 131 -15.53 -2.80 -6.50
C SER A 131 -16.46 -4.03 -6.42
N ALA A 132 -17.71 -3.87 -6.86
CA ALA A 132 -18.68 -4.98 -6.84
C ALA A 132 -18.20 -6.18 -7.66
N ALA A 133 -17.55 -5.95 -8.81
CA ALA A 133 -17.03 -7.01 -9.67
C ALA A 133 -15.96 -7.85 -8.98
N GLU A 134 -15.10 -7.24 -8.17
CA GLU A 134 -14.03 -7.93 -7.46
C GLU A 134 -14.53 -8.71 -6.24
N VAL A 135 -15.52 -8.15 -5.52
CA VAL A 135 -16.04 -8.76 -4.28
C VAL A 135 -17.10 -9.84 -4.51
N ASN A 136 -17.77 -9.85 -5.66
CA ASN A 136 -18.86 -10.80 -5.95
C ASN A 136 -18.44 -12.28 -5.79
N ARG A 137 -17.21 -12.61 -6.14
CA ARG A 137 -16.66 -13.98 -6.01
C ARG A 137 -16.62 -14.50 -4.56
N TRP A 138 -16.69 -13.58 -3.58
CA TRP A 138 -16.61 -13.90 -2.16
C TRP A 138 -17.98 -13.97 -1.49
N GLY A 139 -19.06 -13.75 -2.27
CA GLY A 139 -20.42 -13.86 -1.81
C GLY A 139 -20.92 -12.70 -0.94
N LYS A 140 -22.02 -12.93 -0.24
CA LYS A 140 -22.71 -11.90 0.55
C LYS A 140 -21.88 -11.32 1.69
N GLN A 141 -20.99 -12.10 2.27
CA GLN A 141 -20.11 -11.67 3.38
C GLN A 141 -19.05 -10.62 2.96
N ALA A 142 -18.78 -10.50 1.66
CA ALA A 142 -17.82 -9.54 1.12
C ALA A 142 -18.46 -8.19 0.73
N ARG A 143 -19.73 -7.96 0.99
CA ARG A 143 -20.44 -6.73 0.58
C ARG A 143 -19.82 -5.44 1.11
N ALA A 144 -19.23 -5.50 2.30
CA ALA A 144 -18.52 -4.36 2.91
C ALA A 144 -17.13 -4.14 2.31
N GLY A 145 -16.68 -4.96 1.37
CA GLY A 145 -15.35 -5.00 0.80
C GLY A 145 -14.50 -6.16 1.33
N VAL A 146 -13.33 -6.36 0.76
CA VAL A 146 -12.41 -7.44 1.12
C VAL A 146 -11.01 -6.89 1.33
N ILE A 147 -10.35 -7.31 2.40
CA ILE A 147 -8.93 -7.07 2.65
C ILE A 147 -8.20 -8.41 2.50
N VAL A 148 -7.30 -8.47 1.54
CA VAL A 148 -6.47 -9.67 1.28
C VAL A 148 -5.07 -9.39 1.77
N LEU A 149 -4.57 -10.22 2.66
CA LEU A 149 -3.22 -10.20 3.21
C LEU A 149 -2.49 -11.46 2.78
N GLU A 150 -1.28 -11.30 2.27
CA GLU A 150 -0.36 -12.40 1.97
C GLU A 150 0.85 -12.25 2.91
N THR A 151 1.15 -13.27 3.72
CA THR A 151 2.26 -13.25 4.66
C THR A 151 3.53 -13.89 4.09
N ALA A 152 4.68 -13.65 4.72
CA ALA A 152 5.89 -14.40 4.47
C ALA A 152 5.70 -15.81 5.08
N ARG A 153 5.72 -16.81 4.25
CA ARG A 153 5.88 -18.21 4.67
C ARG A 153 7.34 -18.55 4.80
#